data_a87e504d63e4fd8f1302a790c3c8a7c0
#
_entry.id   a87e504d63e4fd8f1302a790c3c8a7c0
#
_cell.length_a   1.000
_cell.length_b   1.000
_cell.length_c   1.000
_cell.angle_alpha   90.00
_cell.angle_beta   90.00
_cell.angle_gamma   90.00
#
_symmetry.space_group_name_H-M   'P 1'
#
loop_
_entity.id
_entity.type
_entity.pdbx_description
1 polymer ?
#
loop_
_entity_poly.entity_id
_entity_poly.type
_entity_poly.pdbx_seq_one_letter_code
_entity_poly.pdbx_strand_id
1 'polypeptide(L)'
;MFFDRDNGIQGLTWALHGSVQPLSVNDRLLLKRAAGSVTEFNEWMRGRGGVDVDVSFMKLIVTGQRQAGVAIIDMRAKIDHCGAPLIGALLYGPPEGEQGNTQIGFDLDDSVPVARQVNSDKSFGDRDYLGRDYFKTNTTPLALGQDEVFSIVATTRSRYCVWYIDLGVFVDGHRQDITIGYKPEGNQGQKPFEVTARADLRNGEKGSFSIYRELYVLDRRHDPAGFVPADPRTYAP
;
A
#
# COMPACT_ATOMS: atom_id res chain seq x y z
N MET A 1 -0.87 -15.99 11.72
CA MET A 1 -0.44 -14.74 11.05
C MET A 1 -1.66 -14.09 10.46
N PHE A 2 -1.97 -12.89 10.84
CA PHE A 2 -3.08 -12.10 10.34
C PHE A 2 -2.52 -10.87 9.61
N PHE A 3 -3.19 -10.48 8.54
CA PHE A 3 -2.80 -9.35 7.71
C PHE A 3 -4.01 -8.44 7.51
N ASP A 4 -3.89 -7.18 7.91
CA ASP A 4 -4.90 -6.15 7.70
C ASP A 4 -4.34 -5.07 6.77
N ARG A 5 -5.06 -4.82 5.69
CA ARG A 5 -4.69 -3.83 4.67
C ARG A 5 -5.43 -2.48 4.84
N ASP A 6 -6.43 -2.46 5.71
CA ASP A 6 -7.34 -1.32 5.90
C ASP A 6 -7.12 -0.66 7.26
N ASN A 7 -6.04 0.03 7.43
CA ASN A 7 -5.81 0.76 8.68
C ASN A 7 -6.32 2.23 8.66
N GLY A 8 -7.20 2.58 7.73
CA GLY A 8 -7.80 3.92 7.64
C GLY A 8 -6.86 5.07 7.27
N ILE A 9 -5.56 4.78 7.14
CA ILE A 9 -4.51 5.76 6.82
C ILE A 9 -4.39 5.95 5.32
N GLN A 10 -4.82 4.96 4.54
CA GLN A 10 -4.77 5.00 3.10
C GLN A 10 -5.74 6.06 2.57
N GLY A 11 -5.22 7.03 1.82
CA GLY A 11 -6.05 7.96 1.06
C GLY A 11 -6.93 7.21 0.06
N LEU A 12 -7.94 7.88 -0.46
CA LEU A 12 -8.83 7.34 -1.48
C LEU A 12 -8.22 7.43 -2.89
N THR A 13 -6.88 7.33 -3.02
CA THR A 13 -6.21 7.40 -4.34
C THR A 13 -5.91 6.00 -4.84
N TRP A 14 -6.49 5.66 -5.99
CA TRP A 14 -6.40 4.35 -6.62
C TRP A 14 -6.10 4.46 -8.10
N ALA A 15 -5.32 3.52 -8.64
CA ALA A 15 -5.12 3.37 -10.07
C ALA A 15 -5.62 2.02 -10.56
N LEU A 16 -6.01 1.95 -11.83
CA LEU A 16 -6.42 0.74 -12.52
C LEU A 16 -5.56 0.54 -13.77
N HIS A 17 -5.34 -0.71 -14.16
CA HIS A 17 -4.71 -1.04 -15.44
C HIS A 17 -5.53 -0.55 -16.65
N GLY A 18 -6.84 -0.55 -16.50
CA GLY A 18 -7.80 -0.21 -17.56
C GLY A 18 -8.79 0.87 -17.13
N SER A 19 -9.99 0.77 -17.67
CA SER A 19 -11.12 1.63 -17.36
C SER A 19 -11.82 1.20 -16.05
N VAL A 20 -12.39 2.15 -15.33
CA VAL A 20 -13.32 1.85 -14.25
C VAL A 20 -14.68 1.40 -14.77
N GLN A 21 -14.97 1.67 -16.04
CA GLN A 21 -16.24 1.29 -16.71
C GLN A 21 -16.27 -0.23 -17.07
N PRO A 22 -17.45 -0.85 -17.20
CA PRO A 22 -18.76 -0.25 -16.99
C PRO A 22 -19.12 -0.12 -15.49
N LEU A 23 -19.91 0.91 -15.17
CA LEU A 23 -20.42 1.15 -13.83
C LEU A 23 -21.92 0.82 -13.75
N SER A 24 -22.29 -0.05 -12.81
CA SER A 24 -23.68 -0.27 -12.43
C SER A 24 -24.26 0.94 -11.71
N VAL A 25 -25.57 0.92 -11.43
CA VAL A 25 -26.22 1.95 -10.62
C VAL A 25 -25.64 1.98 -9.20
N ASN A 26 -25.38 0.82 -8.61
CA ASN A 26 -24.81 0.70 -7.26
C ASN A 26 -23.36 1.22 -7.22
N ASP A 27 -22.56 0.92 -8.24
CA ASP A 27 -21.20 1.45 -8.34
C ASP A 27 -21.17 2.98 -8.36
N ARG A 28 -22.08 3.59 -9.13
CA ARG A 28 -22.20 5.06 -9.19
C ARG A 28 -22.65 5.67 -7.86
N LEU A 29 -23.52 4.99 -7.13
CA LEU A 29 -23.92 5.42 -5.78
C LEU A 29 -22.75 5.30 -4.80
N LEU A 30 -21.97 4.23 -4.87
CA LEU A 30 -20.80 4.03 -4.05
C LEU A 30 -19.72 5.11 -4.33
N LEU A 31 -19.44 5.38 -5.60
CA LEU A 31 -18.51 6.47 -5.97
C LEU A 31 -18.94 7.83 -5.39
N LYS A 32 -20.25 8.13 -5.42
CA LYS A 32 -20.79 9.40 -4.88
C LYS A 32 -20.66 9.56 -3.37
N ARG A 33 -20.44 8.47 -2.63
CA ARG A 33 -20.33 8.46 -1.16
C ARG A 33 -19.03 7.83 -0.65
N ALA A 34 -18.02 7.74 -1.49
CA ALA A 34 -16.80 6.97 -1.22
C ALA A 34 -16.13 7.33 0.12
N ALA A 35 -16.06 8.61 0.48
CA ALA A 35 -15.48 9.05 1.75
C ALA A 35 -16.33 8.69 2.97
N GLY A 36 -17.64 8.51 2.82
CA GLY A 36 -18.54 8.05 3.89
C GLY A 36 -18.63 6.53 4.02
N SER A 37 -18.01 5.77 3.12
CA SER A 37 -18.06 4.31 3.06
C SER A 37 -16.71 3.76 2.62
N VAL A 38 -15.63 4.18 3.29
CA VAL A 38 -14.24 3.91 2.89
C VAL A 38 -13.95 2.41 2.77
N THR A 39 -14.39 1.61 3.73
CA THR A 39 -14.17 0.15 3.70
C THR A 39 -14.86 -0.49 2.50
N GLU A 40 -16.15 -0.23 2.28
CA GLU A 40 -16.92 -0.75 1.14
C GLU A 40 -16.31 -0.28 -0.20
N PHE A 41 -15.86 0.97 -0.27
CA PHE A 41 -15.22 1.51 -1.45
C PHE A 41 -13.87 0.83 -1.74
N ASN A 42 -13.05 0.62 -0.72
CA ASN A 42 -11.76 -0.06 -0.86
C ASN A 42 -11.92 -1.52 -1.29
N GLU A 43 -12.89 -2.25 -0.73
CA GLU A 43 -13.22 -3.62 -1.15
C GLU A 43 -13.68 -3.65 -2.62
N TRP A 44 -14.54 -2.72 -3.01
CA TRP A 44 -14.99 -2.58 -4.39
C TRP A 44 -13.83 -2.27 -5.35
N MET A 45 -12.91 -1.36 -4.99
CA MET A 45 -11.73 -1.06 -5.79
C MET A 45 -10.83 -2.28 -5.94
N ARG A 46 -10.58 -3.02 -4.85
CA ARG A 46 -9.79 -4.26 -4.91
C ARG A 46 -10.44 -5.33 -5.78
N GLY A 47 -11.76 -5.47 -5.70
CA GLY A 47 -12.51 -6.38 -6.56
C GLY A 47 -12.38 -6.05 -8.05
N ARG A 48 -12.08 -4.80 -8.39
CA ARG A 48 -11.83 -4.33 -9.76
C ARG A 48 -10.35 -4.32 -10.16
N GLY A 49 -9.46 -4.83 -9.32
CA GLY A 49 -8.01 -4.78 -9.56
C GLY A 49 -7.42 -3.40 -9.33
N GLY A 50 -8.00 -2.62 -8.41
CA GLY A 50 -7.46 -1.36 -7.97
C GLY A 50 -6.13 -1.55 -7.24
N VAL A 51 -5.18 -0.67 -7.55
CA VAL A 51 -3.81 -0.65 -7.05
C VAL A 51 -3.59 0.61 -6.24
N ASP A 52 -2.95 0.47 -5.10
CA ASP A 52 -2.55 1.59 -4.24
C ASP A 52 -1.59 2.52 -5.00
N VAL A 53 -1.70 3.83 -4.77
CA VAL A 53 -0.90 4.84 -5.49
C VAL A 53 0.11 5.50 -4.56
N ASP A 54 1.35 5.56 -5.01
CA ASP A 54 2.55 6.09 -4.35
C ASP A 54 2.95 5.33 -3.08
N VAL A 55 1.96 4.93 -2.28
CA VAL A 55 2.17 4.31 -0.97
C VAL A 55 1.09 3.27 -0.69
N SER A 56 1.50 2.15 -0.10
CA SER A 56 0.60 1.10 0.40
C SER A 56 0.86 0.90 1.88
N PHE A 57 -0.18 1.05 2.71
CA PHE A 57 -0.12 0.82 4.15
C PHE A 57 -0.69 -0.55 4.50
N MET A 58 -0.05 -1.21 5.46
CA MET A 58 -0.48 -2.52 5.90
C MET A 58 -0.08 -2.81 7.34
N LYS A 59 -0.82 -3.72 7.99
CA LYS A 59 -0.51 -4.22 9.31
C LYS A 59 -0.28 -5.72 9.23
N LEU A 60 0.89 -6.16 9.67
CA LEU A 60 1.26 -7.57 9.78
C LEU A 60 1.27 -7.98 11.25
N ILE A 61 0.46 -8.96 11.63
CA ILE A 61 0.43 -9.54 12.96
C ILE A 61 1.05 -10.94 12.88
N VAL A 62 2.11 -11.15 13.66
CA VAL A 62 2.83 -12.43 13.73
C VAL A 62 2.68 -12.99 15.14
N THR A 63 2.05 -14.15 15.25
CA THR A 63 1.84 -14.84 16.55
C THR A 63 2.87 -15.92 16.73
N GLY A 64 3.58 -15.92 17.86
CA GLY A 64 4.49 -16.98 18.27
C GLY A 64 3.72 -18.27 18.58
N GLN A 65 4.13 -19.39 17.98
CA GLN A 65 3.47 -20.69 18.18
C GLN A 65 4.36 -21.73 18.89
N ARG A 66 5.52 -21.31 19.37
CA ARG A 66 6.49 -22.19 20.07
C ARG A 66 6.90 -21.61 21.41
N GLN A 67 7.25 -22.46 22.37
CA GLN A 67 7.62 -22.06 23.73
C GLN A 67 8.94 -21.26 23.77
N ALA A 68 9.88 -21.53 22.88
CA ALA A 68 11.17 -20.86 22.87
C ALA A 68 11.79 -20.87 21.46
N GLY A 69 12.83 -20.05 21.27
CA GLY A 69 13.75 -20.14 20.14
C GLY A 69 13.25 -19.57 18.81
N VAL A 70 12.23 -18.71 18.82
CA VAL A 70 11.77 -18.02 17.61
C VAL A 70 12.08 -16.54 17.70
N ALA A 71 12.66 -15.97 16.64
CA ALA A 71 12.87 -14.53 16.52
C ALA A 71 12.75 -14.10 15.06
N ILE A 72 12.16 -12.93 14.83
CA ILE A 72 12.20 -12.25 13.53
C ILE A 72 13.53 -11.49 13.47
N ILE A 73 14.33 -11.79 12.46
CA ILE A 73 15.71 -11.27 12.31
C ILE A 73 15.91 -10.48 11.03
N ASP A 74 14.94 -10.53 10.10
CA ASP A 74 15.02 -9.84 8.81
C ASP A 74 13.62 -9.67 8.22
N MET A 75 13.43 -8.60 7.46
CA MET A 75 12.24 -8.40 6.66
C MET A 75 12.62 -7.58 5.42
N ARG A 76 12.14 -8.00 4.26
CA ARG A 76 12.39 -7.30 2.99
C ARG A 76 11.20 -7.43 2.06
N ALA A 77 11.06 -6.49 1.14
CA ALA A 77 10.16 -6.67 0.02
C ALA A 77 10.85 -7.54 -1.04
N LYS A 78 10.20 -8.65 -1.41
CA LYS A 78 10.58 -9.52 -2.50
C LYS A 78 9.83 -9.09 -3.75
N ILE A 79 10.51 -8.39 -4.63
CA ILE A 79 9.95 -7.93 -5.90
C ILE A 79 9.73 -9.14 -6.82
N ASP A 80 8.51 -9.32 -7.30
CA ASP A 80 8.19 -10.25 -8.39
C ASP A 80 8.52 -9.59 -9.73
N HIS A 81 7.93 -8.43 -9.98
CA HIS A 81 8.29 -7.59 -11.11
C HIS A 81 7.91 -6.12 -10.86
N CYS A 82 8.58 -5.22 -11.57
CA CYS A 82 8.19 -3.81 -11.66
C CYS A 82 8.17 -3.35 -13.12
N GLY A 83 7.30 -2.39 -13.42
CA GLY A 83 7.13 -1.80 -14.75
C GLY A 83 6.85 -0.30 -14.68
N ALA A 84 6.42 0.26 -15.79
CA ALA A 84 5.98 1.66 -15.85
C ALA A 84 4.74 1.87 -14.96
N PRO A 85 4.56 3.06 -14.38
CA PRO A 85 3.36 3.39 -13.62
C PRO A 85 2.07 3.16 -14.41
N LEU A 86 0.98 2.83 -13.70
CA LEU A 86 -0.32 2.62 -14.32
C LEU A 86 -0.90 3.92 -14.86
N ILE A 87 -1.43 3.87 -16.08
CA ILE A 87 -2.03 5.02 -16.79
C ILE A 87 -3.47 4.75 -17.25
N GLY A 88 -4.13 3.74 -16.71
CA GLY A 88 -5.55 3.47 -16.98
C GLY A 88 -6.47 4.51 -16.34
N ALA A 89 -7.33 4.10 -15.44
CA ALA A 89 -8.11 5.05 -14.65
C ALA A 89 -7.37 5.43 -13.37
N LEU A 90 -7.41 6.74 -13.03
CA LEU A 90 -6.99 7.26 -11.74
C LEU A 90 -8.21 7.79 -10.98
N LEU A 91 -8.41 7.29 -9.76
CA LEU A 91 -9.31 7.89 -8.78
C LEU A 91 -8.45 8.67 -7.80
N TYR A 92 -8.51 9.99 -7.87
CA TYR A 92 -7.62 10.89 -7.14
C TYR A 92 -8.32 11.50 -5.92
N GLY A 93 -8.04 10.96 -4.74
CA GLY A 93 -8.51 11.43 -3.45
C GLY A 93 -7.34 11.46 -2.46
N PRO A 94 -6.49 12.51 -2.50
CA PRO A 94 -5.31 12.58 -1.64
C PRO A 94 -5.72 12.52 -0.17
N PRO A 95 -4.90 11.91 0.71
CA PRO A 95 -5.20 11.80 2.12
C PRO A 95 -5.28 13.18 2.78
N GLU A 96 -6.20 13.30 3.74
CA GLU A 96 -6.26 14.42 4.69
C GLU A 96 -5.92 13.87 6.06
N GLY A 97 -4.88 14.40 6.69
CA GLY A 97 -4.56 14.11 8.07
C GLY A 97 -3.21 13.45 8.31
N GLU A 98 -2.95 13.19 9.58
CA GLU A 98 -1.69 12.62 10.06
C GLU A 98 -1.50 11.18 9.57
N GLN A 99 -0.28 10.87 9.18
CA GLN A 99 0.14 9.49 8.96
C GLN A 99 0.12 8.76 10.29
N GLY A 100 -0.51 7.59 10.33
CA GLY A 100 -0.51 6.76 11.53
C GLY A 100 0.92 6.32 11.92
N ASN A 101 1.03 5.74 13.11
CA ASN A 101 2.30 5.33 13.69
C ASN A 101 2.89 4.14 12.90
N THR A 102 3.54 4.40 11.77
CA THR A 102 4.18 3.40 10.93
C THR A 102 5.60 3.16 11.42
N GLN A 103 5.97 1.89 11.62
CA GLN A 103 7.26 1.50 12.19
C GLN A 103 8.31 1.16 11.13
N ILE A 104 7.88 0.49 10.07
CA ILE A 104 8.74 -0.09 9.04
C ILE A 104 8.31 0.38 7.67
N GLY A 105 9.27 0.69 6.81
CA GLY A 105 9.02 1.05 5.43
C GLY A 105 9.92 0.34 4.43
N PHE A 106 9.38 0.08 3.24
CA PHE A 106 10.10 -0.42 2.08
C PHE A 106 10.12 0.62 0.97
N ASP A 107 11.30 0.95 0.45
CA ASP A 107 11.43 1.67 -0.82
C ASP A 107 11.54 0.65 -1.95
N LEU A 108 10.46 0.49 -2.71
CA LEU A 108 10.42 -0.50 -3.80
C LEU A 108 11.22 -0.04 -5.04
N ASP A 109 11.70 1.19 -5.05
CA ASP A 109 12.63 1.68 -6.08
C ASP A 109 14.08 1.26 -5.79
N ASP A 110 14.40 0.82 -4.56
CA ASP A 110 15.71 0.26 -4.22
C ASP A 110 15.94 -1.08 -4.93
N SER A 111 17.21 -1.37 -5.21
CA SER A 111 17.62 -2.66 -5.77
C SER A 111 17.44 -3.83 -4.81
N VAL A 112 17.52 -3.58 -3.51
CA VAL A 112 17.26 -4.52 -2.42
C VAL A 112 16.40 -3.82 -1.37
N PRO A 113 15.07 -3.89 -1.46
CA PRO A 113 14.16 -3.20 -0.56
C PRO A 113 14.13 -3.85 0.83
N VAL A 114 15.04 -3.46 1.71
CA VAL A 114 15.07 -3.90 3.11
C VAL A 114 14.11 -3.10 3.97
N ALA A 115 13.67 -3.69 5.09
CA ALA A 115 12.86 -2.99 6.08
C ALA A 115 13.66 -1.84 6.72
N ARG A 116 13.20 -0.61 6.56
CA ARG A 116 13.80 0.59 7.12
C ARG A 116 12.90 1.18 8.19
N GLN A 117 13.49 1.85 9.15
CA GLN A 117 12.75 2.63 10.14
C GLN A 117 12.06 3.82 9.46
N VAL A 118 10.77 4.03 9.76
CA VAL A 118 10.06 5.23 9.32
C VAL A 118 10.33 6.36 10.30
N ASN A 119 10.70 7.52 9.78
CA ASN A 119 10.89 8.74 10.55
C ASN A 119 9.55 9.48 10.68
N SER A 120 8.94 9.41 11.85
CA SER A 120 7.59 9.95 12.11
C SER A 120 7.49 11.48 12.03
N ASP A 121 8.63 12.19 12.07
CA ASP A 121 8.74 13.64 11.88
C ASP A 121 8.83 14.07 10.42
N LYS A 122 8.82 13.11 9.49
CA LYS A 122 8.93 13.31 8.05
C LYS A 122 7.65 12.92 7.33
N SER A 123 7.36 13.62 6.25
CA SER A 123 6.26 13.30 5.36
C SER A 123 6.68 12.34 4.26
N PHE A 124 5.72 11.55 3.76
CA PHE A 124 5.94 10.76 2.55
C PHE A 124 6.40 11.67 1.40
N GLY A 125 7.48 11.29 0.74
CA GLY A 125 8.11 12.12 -0.31
C GLY A 125 9.36 12.84 0.16
N ASP A 126 9.55 13.04 1.46
CA ASP A 126 10.80 13.56 2.00
C ASP A 126 11.94 12.55 1.79
N ARG A 127 13.15 13.07 1.50
CA ARG A 127 14.32 12.24 1.20
C ARG A 127 14.66 11.29 2.37
N ASP A 128 14.38 11.72 3.60
CA ASP A 128 14.72 11.01 4.84
C ASP A 128 13.50 10.34 5.49
N TYR A 129 12.39 10.17 4.75
CA TYR A 129 11.19 9.50 5.26
C TYR A 129 11.50 8.07 5.72
N LEU A 130 12.28 7.32 4.92
CA LEU A 130 12.81 6.02 5.28
C LEU A 130 14.26 6.17 5.75
N GLY A 131 14.49 5.86 7.01
CA GLY A 131 15.78 5.95 7.66
C GLY A 131 16.65 4.71 7.43
N ARG A 132 17.34 4.29 8.49
CA ARG A 132 18.27 3.14 8.47
C ARG A 132 17.53 1.81 8.46
N ASP A 133 18.24 0.76 8.04
CA ASP A 133 17.78 -0.63 8.10
C ASP A 133 17.31 -0.99 9.54
N TYR A 134 16.05 -1.40 9.66
CA TYR A 134 15.42 -1.68 10.94
C TYR A 134 16.04 -2.91 11.62
N PHE A 135 16.24 -3.99 10.88
CA PHE A 135 16.73 -5.26 11.45
C PHE A 135 18.26 -5.32 11.61
N LYS A 136 18.98 -4.31 11.14
CA LYS A 136 20.44 -4.23 11.40
C LYS A 136 20.77 -4.12 12.90
N THR A 137 19.86 -3.49 13.67
CA THR A 137 20.04 -3.26 15.11
C THR A 137 18.90 -3.82 15.96
N ASN A 138 17.86 -4.35 15.35
CA ASN A 138 16.67 -4.85 16.03
C ASN A 138 16.48 -6.34 15.72
N THR A 139 16.00 -7.06 16.71
CA THR A 139 15.56 -8.44 16.58
C THR A 139 14.29 -8.58 17.42
N THR A 140 13.27 -9.22 16.87
CA THR A 140 11.98 -9.36 17.57
C THR A 140 11.79 -10.80 18.02
N PRO A 141 12.01 -11.12 19.31
CA PRO A 141 11.71 -12.44 19.84
C PRO A 141 10.19 -12.67 19.87
N LEU A 142 9.77 -13.91 19.60
CA LEU A 142 8.38 -14.33 19.65
C LEU A 142 8.22 -15.46 20.67
N ALA A 143 7.52 -15.20 21.77
CA ALA A 143 7.11 -16.21 22.73
C ALA A 143 5.78 -16.88 22.31
N LEU A 144 5.48 -18.05 22.88
CA LEU A 144 4.22 -18.76 22.64
C LEU A 144 3.01 -17.87 22.99
N GLY A 145 2.11 -17.69 22.04
CA GLY A 145 0.91 -16.87 22.20
C GLY A 145 1.15 -15.36 22.19
N GLN A 146 2.39 -14.91 22.03
CA GLN A 146 2.71 -13.50 21.89
C GLN A 146 2.45 -13.04 20.46
N ASP A 147 1.74 -11.92 20.32
CA ASP A 147 1.55 -11.22 19.07
C ASP A 147 2.55 -10.08 18.94
N GLU A 148 3.19 -10.02 17.78
CA GLU A 148 3.98 -8.86 17.36
C GLU A 148 3.30 -8.20 16.18
N VAL A 149 3.13 -6.87 16.25
CA VAL A 149 2.40 -6.08 15.27
C VAL A 149 3.34 -5.12 14.58
N PHE A 150 3.49 -5.31 13.27
CA PHE A 150 4.25 -4.39 12.42
C PHE A 150 3.30 -3.53 11.60
N SER A 151 3.35 -2.21 11.79
CA SER A 151 2.75 -1.25 10.87
C SER A 151 3.76 -0.95 9.77
N ILE A 152 3.40 -1.30 8.55
CA ILE A 152 4.30 -1.32 7.39
C ILE A 152 3.81 -0.34 6.35
N VAL A 153 4.73 0.38 5.73
CA VAL A 153 4.51 1.16 4.52
C VAL A 153 5.40 0.66 3.39
N ALA A 154 4.86 0.52 2.19
CA ALA A 154 5.65 0.29 0.98
C ALA A 154 5.47 1.47 0.03
N THR A 155 6.56 1.97 -0.51
CA THR A 155 6.57 3.18 -1.34
C THR A 155 7.21 2.95 -2.69
N THR A 156 6.73 3.64 -3.72
CA THR A 156 7.40 3.76 -5.02
C THR A 156 7.14 5.15 -5.60
N ARG A 157 8.14 5.73 -6.28
CA ARG A 157 8.05 7.07 -6.88
C ARG A 157 8.12 7.04 -8.40
N SER A 158 8.45 5.87 -8.97
CA SER A 158 8.76 5.80 -10.41
C SER A 158 8.15 4.59 -11.11
N ARG A 159 7.66 3.60 -10.37
CA ARG A 159 7.30 2.30 -10.94
C ARG A 159 5.92 1.80 -10.47
N TYR A 160 5.35 0.88 -11.21
CA TYR A 160 4.36 -0.07 -10.73
C TYR A 160 5.10 -1.34 -10.32
N CYS A 161 4.87 -1.82 -9.09
CA CYS A 161 5.54 -3.01 -8.57
C CYS A 161 4.54 -4.03 -8.01
N VAL A 162 4.83 -5.29 -8.29
CA VAL A 162 4.19 -6.49 -7.74
C VAL A 162 5.20 -7.16 -6.82
N TRP A 163 4.83 -7.42 -5.56
CA TRP A 163 5.79 -7.80 -4.56
C TRP A 163 5.18 -8.62 -3.40
N TYR A 164 6.02 -9.23 -2.61
CA TYR A 164 5.71 -9.97 -1.39
C TYR A 164 6.56 -9.45 -0.24
N ILE A 165 6.21 -9.83 1.00
CA ILE A 165 7.10 -9.68 2.15
C ILE A 165 7.86 -11.00 2.32
N ASP A 166 9.19 -10.96 2.33
CA ASP A 166 10.04 -12.05 2.80
C ASP A 166 10.42 -11.77 4.27
N LEU A 167 9.94 -12.63 5.16
CA LEU A 167 10.20 -12.58 6.60
C LEU A 167 11.27 -13.59 6.96
N GLY A 168 12.44 -13.11 7.39
CA GLY A 168 13.50 -13.95 7.94
C GLY A 168 13.24 -14.25 9.41
N VAL A 169 13.04 -15.52 9.74
CA VAL A 169 12.86 -15.98 11.12
C VAL A 169 13.99 -16.94 11.52
N PHE A 170 14.40 -16.85 12.78
CA PHE A 170 15.35 -17.76 13.37
C PHE A 170 14.59 -18.73 14.26
N VAL A 171 14.68 -20.03 13.97
CA VAL A 171 13.94 -21.10 14.65
C VAL A 171 14.90 -22.22 14.99
N ASP A 172 14.99 -22.58 16.27
CA ASP A 172 15.81 -23.69 16.76
C ASP A 172 17.26 -23.68 16.22
N GLY A 173 17.88 -22.50 16.18
CA GLY A 173 19.26 -22.34 15.72
C GLY A 173 19.41 -22.20 14.19
N HIS A 174 18.33 -22.19 13.41
CA HIS A 174 18.36 -22.14 11.96
C HIS A 174 17.53 -20.96 11.39
N ARG A 175 18.03 -20.31 10.35
CA ARG A 175 17.27 -19.31 9.60
C ARG A 175 16.26 -20.01 8.68
N GLN A 176 15.05 -19.47 8.64
CA GLN A 176 13.99 -19.82 7.70
C GLN A 176 13.44 -18.53 7.08
N ASP A 177 13.16 -18.53 5.79
CA ASP A 177 12.54 -17.40 5.11
C ASP A 177 11.08 -17.76 4.76
N ILE A 178 10.15 -16.88 5.11
CA ILE A 178 8.72 -17.06 4.91
C ILE A 178 8.23 -15.97 3.98
N THR A 179 7.76 -16.34 2.78
CA THR A 179 7.15 -15.38 1.85
C THR A 179 5.67 -15.18 2.20
N ILE A 180 5.27 -13.92 2.34
CA ILE A 180 3.93 -13.49 2.74
C ILE A 180 3.34 -12.63 1.64
N GLY A 181 2.14 -13.00 1.20
CA GLY A 181 1.31 -12.23 0.30
C GLY A 181 -0.05 -11.91 0.91
N TYR A 182 -0.84 -11.15 0.19
CA TYR A 182 -2.22 -10.85 0.54
C TYR A 182 -3.10 -12.11 0.40
N LYS A 183 -3.96 -12.37 1.38
CA LYS A 183 -4.99 -13.44 1.32
C LYS A 183 -6.37 -12.80 1.22
N PRO A 184 -7.01 -12.83 0.04
CA PRO A 184 -8.41 -12.43 -0.07
C PRO A 184 -9.31 -13.38 0.74
N GLU A 185 -10.41 -12.85 1.28
CA GLU A 185 -11.41 -13.69 1.95
C GLU A 185 -11.92 -14.79 1.02
N GLY A 186 -12.09 -16.00 1.55
CA GLY A 186 -12.57 -17.16 0.81
C GLY A 186 -11.58 -17.77 -0.19
N ASN A 187 -10.36 -17.23 -0.33
CA ASN A 187 -9.34 -17.78 -1.21
C ASN A 187 -8.21 -18.42 -0.38
N GLN A 188 -7.82 -19.64 -0.75
CA GLN A 188 -6.71 -20.36 -0.06
C GLN A 188 -5.31 -19.95 -0.56
N GLY A 189 -5.22 -19.26 -1.70
CA GLY A 189 -3.96 -18.80 -2.29
C GLY A 189 -3.52 -17.43 -1.77
N GLN A 190 -2.21 -17.23 -1.64
CA GLN A 190 -1.64 -15.90 -1.44
C GLN A 190 -1.49 -15.20 -2.79
N LYS A 191 -1.85 -13.91 -2.82
CA LYS A 191 -1.61 -13.02 -3.95
C LYS A 191 -0.50 -12.02 -3.59
N PRO A 192 0.24 -11.50 -4.56
CA PRO A 192 1.18 -10.42 -4.31
C PRO A 192 0.47 -9.15 -3.85
N PHE A 193 1.24 -8.26 -3.24
CA PHE A 193 0.87 -6.87 -3.05
C PHE A 193 1.19 -6.09 -4.31
N GLU A 194 0.46 -5.00 -4.53
CA GLU A 194 0.65 -4.14 -5.68
C GLU A 194 0.63 -2.68 -5.26
N VAL A 195 1.54 -1.89 -5.80
CA VAL A 195 1.57 -0.44 -5.65
C VAL A 195 2.13 0.20 -6.92
N THR A 196 1.61 1.35 -7.30
CA THR A 196 2.07 2.10 -8.46
C THR A 196 2.44 3.53 -8.09
N ALA A 197 3.50 4.06 -8.66
CA ALA A 197 3.74 5.49 -8.60
C ALA A 197 2.67 6.26 -9.40
N ARG A 198 2.44 7.51 -9.03
CA ARG A 198 1.65 8.44 -9.85
C ARG A 198 2.37 8.72 -11.16
N ALA A 199 1.71 8.40 -12.27
CA ALA A 199 2.28 8.58 -13.60
C ALA A 199 2.39 10.06 -14.02
N ASP A 200 1.60 10.96 -13.39
CA ASP A 200 1.65 12.41 -13.61
C ASP A 200 2.80 13.12 -12.85
N LEU A 201 3.52 12.40 -12.00
CA LEU A 201 4.71 12.91 -11.32
C LEU A 201 5.96 12.37 -12.01
N ARG A 202 6.81 13.27 -12.50
CA ARG A 202 8.14 12.89 -13.00
C ARG A 202 9.19 13.52 -12.11
N ASN A 203 10.03 12.71 -11.46
CA ASN A 203 11.10 13.18 -10.57
C ASN A 203 10.63 14.13 -9.46
N GLY A 204 9.38 13.96 -8.98
CA GLY A 204 8.77 14.83 -7.96
C GLY A 204 8.20 16.15 -8.50
N GLU A 205 8.29 16.41 -9.80
CA GLU A 205 7.65 17.55 -10.43
C GLU A 205 6.21 17.23 -10.85
N LYS A 206 5.29 18.17 -10.62
CA LYS A 206 3.89 18.02 -11.06
C LYS A 206 3.85 17.95 -12.59
N GLY A 207 3.43 16.79 -13.08
CA GLY A 207 3.12 16.55 -14.47
C GLY A 207 1.67 16.87 -14.81
N SER A 208 1.22 16.34 -15.93
CA SER A 208 -0.16 16.49 -16.39
C SER A 208 -0.95 15.20 -16.15
N PHE A 209 -2.16 15.32 -15.59
CA PHE A 209 -3.11 14.21 -15.52
C PHE A 209 -3.54 13.67 -16.89
N SER A 210 -3.26 14.41 -17.97
CA SER A 210 -3.56 13.98 -19.34
C SER A 210 -2.93 12.65 -19.75
N ILE A 211 -1.97 12.13 -18.96
CA ILE A 211 -1.38 10.80 -19.17
C ILE A 211 -2.38 9.67 -18.86
N TYR A 212 -3.35 9.90 -17.96
CA TYR A 212 -4.36 8.91 -17.62
C TYR A 212 -5.47 8.86 -18.67
N ARG A 213 -6.02 7.65 -18.89
CA ARG A 213 -7.15 7.46 -19.81
C ARG A 213 -8.45 7.98 -19.22
N GLU A 214 -8.62 7.82 -17.91
CA GLU A 214 -9.78 8.28 -17.16
C GLU A 214 -9.31 8.90 -15.85
N LEU A 215 -10.02 9.96 -15.42
CA LEU A 215 -9.77 10.63 -14.15
C LEU A 215 -11.10 10.80 -13.40
N TYR A 216 -11.10 10.41 -12.14
CA TYR A 216 -12.12 10.72 -11.16
C TYR A 216 -11.47 11.48 -10.03
N VAL A 217 -12.07 12.56 -9.58
CA VAL A 217 -11.56 13.38 -8.48
C VAL A 217 -12.52 13.37 -7.31
N LEU A 218 -11.99 13.33 -6.10
CA LEU A 218 -12.80 13.41 -4.89
C LEU A 218 -13.35 14.82 -4.74
N ASP A 219 -14.68 14.95 -4.92
CA ASP A 219 -15.40 16.20 -4.71
C ASP A 219 -15.84 16.31 -3.25
N ARG A 220 -15.23 17.23 -2.53
CA ARG A 220 -15.47 17.49 -1.11
C ARG A 220 -16.56 18.54 -0.82
N ARG A 221 -17.19 19.08 -1.86
CA ARG A 221 -18.30 20.03 -1.70
C ARG A 221 -19.60 19.39 -1.25
N HIS A 222 -19.65 18.07 -1.26
CA HIS A 222 -20.78 17.26 -0.79
C HIS A 222 -20.39 16.48 0.47
N ASP A 223 -21.37 16.19 1.33
CA ASP A 223 -21.22 15.34 2.49
C ASP A 223 -22.17 14.13 2.35
N PRO A 224 -21.66 12.90 2.33
CA PRO A 224 -20.22 12.54 2.26
C PRO A 224 -19.59 12.88 0.90
N ALA A 225 -18.28 13.17 0.92
CA ALA A 225 -17.51 13.42 -0.29
C ALA A 225 -17.47 12.17 -1.19
N GLY A 226 -17.49 12.38 -2.49
CA GLY A 226 -17.53 11.31 -3.47
C GLY A 226 -16.74 11.64 -4.74
N PHE A 227 -16.53 10.62 -5.56
CA PHE A 227 -15.80 10.76 -6.81
C PHE A 227 -16.71 11.25 -7.95
N VAL A 228 -16.23 12.25 -8.67
CA VAL A 228 -16.83 12.74 -9.91
C VAL A 228 -15.86 12.61 -11.08
N PRO A 229 -16.34 12.31 -12.29
CA PRO A 229 -15.48 12.27 -13.46
C PRO A 229 -14.93 13.66 -13.77
N ALA A 230 -13.66 13.70 -14.15
CA ALA A 230 -12.96 14.92 -14.59
C ALA A 230 -12.27 14.66 -15.94
N ASP A 231 -12.10 15.70 -16.75
CA ASP A 231 -11.29 15.58 -17.95
C ASP A 231 -9.79 15.63 -17.56
N PRO A 232 -9.02 14.55 -17.76
CA PRO A 232 -7.62 14.52 -17.37
C PRO A 232 -6.76 15.55 -18.12
N ARG A 233 -7.23 16.08 -19.26
CA ARG A 233 -6.50 17.07 -20.06
C ARG A 233 -6.61 18.48 -19.51
N THR A 234 -7.70 18.79 -18.82
CA THR A 234 -8.01 20.14 -18.34
C THR A 234 -7.99 20.27 -16.83
N TYR A 235 -7.98 19.13 -16.11
CA TYR A 235 -7.98 19.16 -14.65
C TYR A 235 -6.64 19.68 -14.10
N ALA A 236 -6.75 20.71 -13.26
CA ALA A 236 -5.65 21.24 -12.45
C ALA A 236 -6.03 21.13 -10.98
N PRO A 237 -5.25 20.38 -10.13
CA PRO A 237 -5.50 20.21 -8.70
C PRO A 237 -5.18 21.47 -7.89
#